data_eb0fecef0744c4a41bda725446ecc6b0
#
_entry.id   eb0fecef0744c4a41bda725446ecc6b0
#
_cell.length_a   1.000
_cell.length_b   1.000
_cell.length_c   1.000
_cell.angle_alpha   90.00
_cell.angle_beta   90.00
_cell.angle_gamma   90.00
#
_symmetry.space_group_name_H-M   'P 1'
#
loop_
_entity.id
_entity.type
_entity.pdbx_description
1 polymer ?
#
loop_
_entity_poly.entity_id
_entity_poly.type
_entity_poly.pdbx_seq_one_letter_code
_entity_poly.pdbx_strand_id
1 'polypeptide(L)'
;FSSSYWTPIVAEELKGTDILVGAAIGFPFGQQTSAVKAFETEEAVRMGATVLDNCMNVGALKDKRYDEIKQEFKEYVEAAQGVMTKMIIEVCYLTDDEIKAACELCIEAGIDWVKSSTGQYAGPTLEQVILMADCCKGTNTRVKVSGVKDPRPQNAYVFLRAGADLIGTRQAPQIIDSFDTMRKIGICLLYTSP
;
A
#
# COMPACT_ATOMS: atom_id res chain seq x y z
N PHE A 1 -1.78 0.52 11.15
CA PHE A 1 -1.44 1.85 10.62
C PHE A 1 -2.21 2.93 11.35
N SER A 2 -1.50 3.98 11.78
CA SER A 2 -2.02 5.14 12.47
C SER A 2 -1.44 6.42 11.85
N SER A 3 -1.91 7.59 12.30
CA SER A 3 -1.23 8.85 11.98
C SER A 3 0.09 8.97 12.75
N SER A 4 0.95 9.86 12.31
CA SER A 4 2.22 10.17 12.98
C SER A 4 2.05 10.49 14.48
N TYR A 5 0.94 11.17 14.85
CA TYR A 5 0.62 11.47 16.25
C TYR A 5 0.55 10.24 17.16
N TRP A 6 -0.01 9.11 16.68
CA TRP A 6 -0.18 7.89 17.46
C TRP A 6 1.00 6.93 17.38
N THR A 7 1.94 7.16 16.46
CA THR A 7 3.07 6.26 16.20
C THR A 7 3.88 5.94 17.46
N PRO A 8 4.24 6.91 18.36
CA PRO A 8 5.03 6.59 19.55
C PRO A 8 4.32 5.65 20.52
N ILE A 9 3.00 5.82 20.68
CA ILE A 9 2.19 4.96 21.56
C ILE A 9 2.12 3.55 20.98
N VAL A 10 1.86 3.42 19.69
CA VAL A 10 1.81 2.11 19.02
C VAL A 10 3.19 1.43 19.05
N ALA A 11 4.27 2.18 18.89
CA ALA A 11 5.63 1.65 18.96
C ALA A 11 5.96 1.08 20.35
N GLU A 12 5.58 1.77 21.42
CA GLU A 12 5.80 1.28 22.78
C GLU A 12 4.95 0.04 23.09
N GLU A 13 3.66 0.03 22.70
CA GLU A 13 2.74 -1.10 22.92
C GLU A 13 3.17 -2.37 22.14
N LEU A 14 3.82 -2.22 21.00
CA LEU A 14 4.28 -3.34 20.18
C LEU A 14 5.74 -3.74 20.44
N LYS A 15 6.38 -3.10 21.41
CA LYS A 15 7.78 -3.37 21.75
C LYS A 15 8.01 -4.83 22.16
N GLY A 16 9.03 -5.42 21.57
CA GLY A 16 9.36 -6.84 21.83
C GLY A 16 8.50 -7.83 21.05
N THR A 17 7.65 -7.38 20.13
CA THR A 17 6.93 -8.22 19.16
C THR A 17 7.52 -8.08 17.77
N ASP A 18 7.14 -8.97 16.85
CA ASP A 18 7.47 -8.90 15.42
C ASP A 18 6.44 -8.12 14.59
N ILE A 19 5.47 -7.47 15.25
CA ILE A 19 4.42 -6.70 14.60
C ILE A 19 4.97 -5.34 14.16
N LEU A 20 4.79 -5.01 12.87
CA LEU A 20 5.28 -3.76 12.30
C LEU A 20 4.43 -2.56 12.76
N VAL A 21 5.11 -1.47 13.10
CA VAL A 21 4.49 -0.18 13.44
C VAL A 21 4.29 0.62 12.18
N GLY A 22 3.05 0.78 11.73
CA GLY A 22 2.73 1.47 10.49
C GLY A 22 2.31 2.92 10.70
N ALA A 23 2.96 3.85 10.01
CA ALA A 23 2.55 5.25 9.93
C ALA A 23 2.00 5.61 8.54
N ALA A 24 0.93 6.42 8.52
CA ALA A 24 0.35 6.97 7.30
C ALA A 24 0.87 8.39 7.08
N ILE A 25 1.37 8.66 5.88
CA ILE A 25 2.00 9.92 5.49
C ILE A 25 1.11 10.63 4.45
N GLY A 26 0.89 11.93 4.64
CA GLY A 26 0.03 12.71 3.73
C GLY A 26 -1.40 12.21 3.64
N PHE A 27 -1.83 11.43 4.62
CA PHE A 27 -3.11 10.72 4.58
C PHE A 27 -4.30 11.63 4.94
N PRO A 28 -5.47 11.50 4.25
CA PRO A 28 -5.73 10.57 3.14
C PRO A 28 -5.56 11.17 1.74
N PHE A 29 -5.33 12.47 1.60
CA PHE A 29 -5.46 13.17 0.32
C PHE A 29 -4.19 13.25 -0.52
N GLY A 30 -3.02 13.12 0.09
CA GLY A 30 -1.74 13.19 -0.61
C GLY A 30 -1.40 14.55 -1.23
N GLN A 31 -2.09 15.62 -0.87
CA GLN A 31 -1.98 16.94 -1.49
C GLN A 31 -0.97 17.89 -0.80
N GLN A 32 -0.29 17.41 0.23
CA GLN A 32 0.77 18.18 0.86
C GLN A 32 1.95 18.32 -0.11
N THR A 33 2.77 19.35 0.10
CA THR A 33 4.02 19.50 -0.65
C THR A 33 4.96 18.34 -0.35
N SER A 34 5.86 18.04 -1.27
CA SER A 34 6.89 17.00 -1.12
C SER A 34 7.69 17.18 0.18
N ALA A 35 8.15 18.40 0.47
CA ALA A 35 8.87 18.70 1.70
C ALA A 35 8.10 18.40 2.99
N VAL A 36 6.77 18.65 3.01
CA VAL A 36 5.92 18.33 4.17
C VAL A 36 5.79 16.82 4.35
N LYS A 37 5.61 16.07 3.27
CA LYS A 37 5.55 14.60 3.31
C LYS A 37 6.89 13.99 3.74
N ALA A 38 8.01 14.52 3.24
CA ALA A 38 9.35 14.09 3.65
C ALA A 38 9.56 14.34 5.16
N PHE A 39 9.23 15.53 5.66
CA PHE A 39 9.30 15.84 7.08
C PHE A 39 8.41 14.93 7.94
N GLU A 40 7.15 14.69 7.53
CA GLU A 40 6.25 13.75 8.24
C GLU A 40 6.80 12.33 8.25
N THR A 41 7.46 11.92 7.16
CA THR A 41 8.13 10.61 7.05
C THR A 41 9.28 10.49 8.04
N GLU A 42 10.19 11.46 8.08
CA GLU A 42 11.31 11.50 9.04
C GLU A 42 10.82 11.47 10.50
N GLU A 43 9.80 12.27 10.81
CA GLU A 43 9.20 12.28 12.13
C GLU A 43 8.59 10.92 12.50
N ALA A 44 7.87 10.28 11.59
CA ALA A 44 7.28 8.97 11.82
C ALA A 44 8.36 7.90 12.08
N VAL A 45 9.46 7.93 11.32
CA VAL A 45 10.61 7.03 11.52
C VAL A 45 11.24 7.29 12.90
N ARG A 46 11.50 8.54 13.25
CA ARG A 46 12.06 8.94 14.56
C ARG A 46 11.16 8.48 15.72
N MET A 47 9.85 8.46 15.51
CA MET A 47 8.84 8.01 16.48
C MET A 47 8.67 6.49 16.54
N GLY A 48 9.41 5.73 15.76
CA GLY A 48 9.43 4.27 15.81
C GLY A 48 8.58 3.57 14.75
N ALA A 49 8.18 4.25 13.68
CA ALA A 49 7.56 3.59 12.54
C ALA A 49 8.56 2.61 11.87
N THR A 50 8.10 1.41 11.57
CA THR A 50 8.86 0.36 10.86
C THR A 50 8.29 0.06 9.48
N VAL A 51 7.17 0.69 9.13
CA VAL A 51 6.56 0.65 7.80
C VAL A 51 5.75 1.92 7.56
N LEU A 52 5.83 2.46 6.35
CA LEU A 52 5.24 3.74 5.96
C LEU A 52 4.28 3.56 4.78
N ASP A 53 3.08 4.16 4.86
CA ASP A 53 2.10 4.22 3.77
C ASP A 53 1.92 5.70 3.37
N ASN A 54 2.59 6.19 2.31
CA ASN A 54 2.43 7.55 1.79
C ASN A 54 1.27 7.61 0.79
N CYS A 55 0.56 8.73 0.74
CA CYS A 55 -0.47 8.99 -0.27
C CYS A 55 0.11 9.82 -1.42
N MET A 56 -0.01 9.30 -2.65
CA MET A 56 0.37 10.01 -3.87
C MET A 56 -0.51 11.24 -4.09
N ASN A 57 0.05 12.29 -4.68
CA ASN A 57 -0.74 13.41 -5.20
C ASN A 57 -1.45 13.00 -6.51
N VAL A 58 -2.69 12.51 -6.39
CA VAL A 58 -3.51 12.08 -7.53
C VAL A 58 -3.76 13.21 -8.52
N GLY A 59 -3.94 14.45 -8.04
CA GLY A 59 -4.12 15.61 -8.91
C GLY A 59 -2.92 15.85 -9.81
N ALA A 60 -1.72 15.80 -9.25
CA ALA A 60 -0.48 15.95 -10.03
C ALA A 60 -0.32 14.84 -11.08
N LEU A 61 -0.72 13.59 -10.75
CA LEU A 61 -0.70 12.49 -11.73
C LEU A 61 -1.64 12.76 -12.90
N LYS A 62 -2.87 13.19 -12.61
CA LYS A 62 -3.88 13.52 -13.64
C LYS A 62 -3.43 14.67 -14.54
N ASP A 63 -2.74 15.64 -13.97
CA ASP A 63 -2.14 16.75 -14.73
C ASP A 63 -0.83 16.36 -15.43
N LYS A 64 -0.43 15.08 -15.37
CA LYS A 64 0.79 14.52 -15.96
C LYS A 64 2.08 15.20 -15.51
N ARG A 65 2.08 15.70 -14.27
CA ARG A 65 3.25 16.35 -13.63
C ARG A 65 4.22 15.28 -13.10
N TYR A 66 4.64 14.37 -13.98
CA TYR A 66 5.40 13.17 -13.61
C TYR A 66 6.76 13.50 -12.97
N ASP A 67 7.43 14.55 -13.42
CA ASP A 67 8.73 14.94 -12.83
C ASP A 67 8.60 15.37 -11.37
N GLU A 68 7.48 16.04 -11.02
CA GLU A 68 7.22 16.42 -9.63
C GLU A 68 6.89 15.21 -8.76
N ILE A 69 6.16 14.24 -9.29
CA ILE A 69 5.86 12.98 -8.60
C ILE A 69 7.14 12.16 -8.40
N LYS A 70 8.02 12.09 -9.41
CA LYS A 70 9.33 11.43 -9.27
C LYS A 70 10.15 12.05 -8.16
N GLN A 71 10.19 13.38 -8.08
CA GLN A 71 10.89 14.09 -7.05
C GLN A 71 10.27 13.81 -5.66
N GLU A 72 8.94 13.87 -5.55
CA GLU A 72 8.21 13.53 -4.31
C GLU A 72 8.53 12.12 -3.84
N PHE A 73 8.48 11.14 -4.74
CA PHE A 73 8.72 9.74 -4.39
C PHE A 73 10.17 9.50 -3.96
N LYS A 74 11.12 10.16 -4.63
CA LYS A 74 12.53 10.11 -4.26
C LYS A 74 12.76 10.70 -2.86
N GLU A 75 12.24 11.89 -2.59
CA GLU A 75 12.34 12.53 -1.27
C GLU A 75 11.69 11.68 -0.17
N TYR A 76 10.56 11.04 -0.46
CA TYR A 76 9.90 10.10 0.45
C TYR A 76 10.77 8.88 0.76
N VAL A 77 11.36 8.24 -0.25
CA VAL A 77 12.23 7.06 -0.05
C VAL A 77 13.50 7.44 0.72
N GLU A 78 14.11 8.60 0.42
CA GLU A 78 15.27 9.12 1.15
C GLU A 78 14.92 9.40 2.63
N ALA A 79 13.77 10.05 2.88
CA ALA A 79 13.28 10.35 4.23
C ALA A 79 12.91 9.09 5.03
N ALA A 80 12.56 8.00 4.37
CA ALA A 80 12.24 6.72 5.01
C ALA A 80 13.47 6.00 5.61
N GLN A 81 14.70 6.38 5.24
CA GLN A 81 15.95 5.87 5.83
C GLN A 81 16.04 4.33 5.87
N GLY A 82 15.54 3.66 4.85
CA GLY A 82 15.53 2.20 4.75
C GLY A 82 14.35 1.52 5.45
N VAL A 83 13.43 2.26 6.05
CA VAL A 83 12.15 1.73 6.53
C VAL A 83 11.27 1.36 5.34
N MET A 84 10.56 0.23 5.44
CA MET A 84 9.68 -0.29 4.39
C MET A 84 8.67 0.77 3.91
N THR A 85 8.66 1.03 2.61
CA THR A 85 7.86 2.07 1.96
C THR A 85 6.68 1.51 1.19
N LYS A 86 5.54 2.19 1.27
CA LYS A 86 4.37 1.90 0.42
C LYS A 86 3.78 3.19 -0.11
N MET A 87 3.29 3.14 -1.36
CA MET A 87 2.63 4.28 -1.99
C MET A 87 1.17 3.96 -2.29
N ILE A 88 0.26 4.72 -1.72
CA ILE A 88 -1.18 4.64 -1.99
C ILE A 88 -1.46 5.46 -3.23
N ILE A 89 -1.87 4.80 -4.32
CA ILE A 89 -2.15 5.46 -5.60
C ILE A 89 -3.62 5.83 -5.79
N GLU A 90 -4.52 5.37 -4.91
CA GLU A 90 -5.98 5.64 -4.89
C GLU A 90 -6.65 5.32 -6.23
N VAL A 91 -6.61 4.05 -6.62
CA VAL A 91 -7.00 3.57 -7.95
C VAL A 91 -8.41 3.95 -8.40
N CYS A 92 -9.34 4.21 -7.47
CA CYS A 92 -10.71 4.57 -7.83
C CYS A 92 -10.83 5.90 -8.59
N TYR A 93 -9.78 6.73 -8.56
CA TYR A 93 -9.71 7.97 -9.33
C TYR A 93 -8.92 7.87 -10.62
N LEU A 94 -8.30 6.71 -10.89
CA LEU A 94 -7.36 6.53 -11.98
C LEU A 94 -7.96 5.72 -13.13
N THR A 95 -7.59 6.09 -14.34
CA THR A 95 -7.73 5.24 -15.53
C THR A 95 -6.66 4.14 -15.54
N ASP A 96 -6.79 3.14 -16.39
CA ASP A 96 -5.81 2.07 -16.53
C ASP A 96 -4.41 2.60 -16.90
N ASP A 97 -4.34 3.59 -17.78
CA ASP A 97 -3.05 4.20 -18.16
C ASP A 97 -2.45 5.03 -17.02
N GLU A 98 -3.27 5.68 -16.21
CA GLU A 98 -2.81 6.38 -15.00
C GLU A 98 -2.34 5.41 -13.90
N ILE A 99 -2.97 4.23 -13.76
CA ILE A 99 -2.51 3.16 -12.86
C ILE A 99 -1.14 2.65 -13.31
N LYS A 100 -0.95 2.39 -14.61
CA LYS A 100 0.35 1.97 -15.15
C LYS A 100 1.43 3.01 -14.85
N ALA A 101 1.16 4.27 -15.17
CA ALA A 101 2.10 5.36 -14.90
C ALA A 101 2.46 5.47 -13.41
N ALA A 102 1.48 5.36 -12.51
CA ALA A 102 1.73 5.40 -11.08
C ALA A 102 2.57 4.20 -10.59
N CYS A 103 2.33 3.00 -11.11
CA CYS A 103 3.13 1.82 -10.81
C CYS A 103 4.57 1.98 -11.31
N GLU A 104 4.77 2.45 -12.54
CA GLU A 104 6.09 2.70 -13.13
C GLU A 104 6.88 3.72 -12.30
N LEU A 105 6.25 4.82 -11.88
CA LEU A 105 6.86 5.82 -11.02
C LEU A 105 7.29 5.24 -9.65
N CYS A 106 6.47 4.36 -9.06
CA CYS A 106 6.82 3.68 -7.82
C CYS A 106 8.02 2.75 -7.99
N ILE A 107 8.05 1.98 -9.09
CA ILE A 107 9.14 1.04 -9.42
C ILE A 107 10.44 1.83 -9.64
N GLU A 108 10.38 2.91 -10.43
CA GLU A 108 11.54 3.77 -10.73
C GLU A 108 12.13 4.40 -9.47
N ALA A 109 11.27 4.80 -8.52
CA ALA A 109 11.70 5.38 -7.24
C ALA A 109 12.21 4.36 -6.21
N GLY A 110 12.05 3.05 -6.47
CA GLY A 110 12.43 2.00 -5.53
C GLY A 110 11.48 1.85 -4.33
N ILE A 111 10.22 2.20 -4.49
CA ILE A 111 9.19 2.00 -3.47
C ILE A 111 8.88 0.50 -3.35
N ASP A 112 8.89 -0.03 -2.12
CA ASP A 112 8.73 -1.48 -1.90
C ASP A 112 7.32 -1.98 -2.26
N TRP A 113 6.28 -1.14 -2.11
CA TRP A 113 4.90 -1.56 -2.34
C TRP A 113 4.06 -0.50 -3.02
N VAL A 114 3.34 -0.87 -4.06
CA VAL A 114 2.19 -0.10 -4.56
C VAL A 114 0.94 -0.57 -3.83
N LYS A 115 0.22 0.36 -3.21
CA LYS A 115 -1.01 0.12 -2.46
C LYS A 115 -2.20 0.73 -3.18
N SER A 116 -3.28 -0.03 -3.33
CA SER A 116 -4.43 0.37 -4.15
C SER A 116 -5.17 1.60 -3.62
N SER A 117 -5.46 1.67 -2.33
CA SER A 117 -6.45 2.63 -1.82
C SER A 117 -6.23 3.04 -0.37
N THR A 118 -6.74 4.21 0.01
CA THR A 118 -6.81 4.68 1.41
C THR A 118 -7.89 3.98 2.20
N GLY A 119 -8.99 3.59 1.56
CA GLY A 119 -10.22 3.10 2.20
C GLY A 119 -11.22 4.21 2.54
N GLN A 120 -10.91 5.48 2.25
CA GLN A 120 -11.86 6.59 2.41
C GLN A 120 -12.88 6.64 1.28
N TYR A 121 -12.49 6.15 0.09
CA TYR A 121 -13.28 6.14 -1.13
C TYR A 121 -13.64 4.71 -1.56
N ALA A 122 -14.01 4.53 -2.81
CA ALA A 122 -14.22 3.20 -3.38
C ALA A 122 -12.90 2.40 -3.37
N GLY A 123 -12.99 1.13 -3.03
CA GLY A 123 -11.84 0.21 -3.13
C GLY A 123 -11.54 -0.17 -4.58
N PRO A 124 -10.48 -0.96 -4.81
CA PRO A 124 -10.11 -1.40 -6.14
C PRO A 124 -11.10 -2.40 -6.70
N THR A 125 -11.25 -2.43 -8.03
CA THR A 125 -11.84 -3.56 -8.75
C THR A 125 -10.82 -4.69 -8.90
N LEU A 126 -11.28 -5.87 -9.30
CA LEU A 126 -10.40 -7.02 -9.55
C LEU A 126 -9.45 -6.73 -10.73
N GLU A 127 -9.98 -6.11 -11.79
CA GLU A 127 -9.24 -5.74 -12.99
C GLU A 127 -8.10 -4.76 -12.67
N GLN A 128 -8.36 -3.78 -11.82
CA GLN A 128 -7.34 -2.83 -11.36
C GLN A 128 -6.22 -3.54 -10.57
N VAL A 129 -6.55 -4.53 -9.74
CA VAL A 129 -5.55 -5.30 -9.00
C VAL A 129 -4.72 -6.17 -9.95
N ILE A 130 -5.33 -6.83 -10.92
CA ILE A 130 -4.61 -7.59 -11.97
C ILE A 130 -3.65 -6.66 -12.71
N LEU A 131 -4.11 -5.47 -13.12
CA LEU A 131 -3.28 -4.49 -13.81
C LEU A 131 -2.07 -4.05 -12.96
N MET A 132 -2.27 -3.75 -11.67
CA MET A 132 -1.18 -3.42 -10.76
C MET A 132 -0.17 -4.58 -10.63
N ALA A 133 -0.67 -5.82 -10.49
CA ALA A 133 0.17 -7.01 -10.39
C ALA A 133 0.98 -7.24 -11.67
N ASP A 134 0.38 -7.07 -12.84
CA ASP A 134 1.06 -7.18 -14.14
C ASP A 134 2.16 -6.12 -14.29
N CYS A 135 1.91 -4.87 -13.86
CA CYS A 135 2.92 -3.82 -13.88
C CYS A 135 4.12 -4.11 -12.97
N CYS A 136 3.86 -4.69 -11.80
CA CYS A 136 4.92 -4.98 -10.80
C CYS A 136 5.63 -6.32 -11.04
N LYS A 137 5.15 -7.15 -11.95
CA LYS A 137 5.69 -8.49 -12.22
C LYS A 137 7.15 -8.43 -12.67
N GLY A 138 8.00 -9.20 -11.98
CA GLY A 138 9.44 -9.26 -12.27
C GLY A 138 10.24 -8.06 -11.76
N THR A 139 9.62 -7.19 -10.96
CA THR A 139 10.28 -6.09 -10.26
C THR A 139 10.44 -6.38 -8.76
N ASN A 140 11.08 -5.47 -8.03
CA ASN A 140 11.18 -5.55 -6.57
C ASN A 140 9.95 -4.93 -5.86
N THR A 141 9.09 -4.23 -6.56
CA THR A 141 7.89 -3.59 -6.03
C THR A 141 6.73 -4.59 -5.98
N ARG A 142 6.08 -4.70 -4.84
CA ARG A 142 4.97 -5.63 -4.58
C ARG A 142 3.63 -4.91 -4.55
N VAL A 143 2.53 -5.66 -4.57
CA VAL A 143 1.18 -5.11 -4.60
C VAL A 143 0.44 -5.35 -3.30
N LYS A 144 -0.07 -4.28 -2.68
CA LYS A 144 -0.96 -4.32 -1.51
C LYS A 144 -2.36 -3.87 -1.89
N VAL A 145 -3.33 -4.72 -1.65
CA VAL A 145 -4.77 -4.38 -1.79
C VAL A 145 -5.32 -3.89 -0.46
N SER A 146 -6.04 -2.78 -0.49
CA SER A 146 -6.74 -2.23 0.68
C SER A 146 -7.96 -1.40 0.26
N GLY A 147 -8.76 -0.97 1.24
CA GLY A 147 -9.95 -0.15 0.97
C GLY A 147 -11.15 -0.93 0.46
N VAL A 148 -11.11 -2.24 0.45
CA VAL A 148 -12.27 -3.08 0.15
C VAL A 148 -13.24 -2.99 1.32
N LYS A 149 -14.43 -2.38 1.10
CA LYS A 149 -15.39 -2.08 2.17
C LYS A 149 -16.02 -3.31 2.80
N ASP A 150 -16.19 -4.36 2.03
CA ASP A 150 -16.70 -5.66 2.49
C ASP A 150 -15.69 -6.77 2.16
N PRO A 151 -14.51 -6.79 2.81
CA PRO A 151 -13.53 -7.83 2.59
C PRO A 151 -14.00 -9.13 3.27
N ARG A 152 -14.96 -9.79 2.63
CA ARG A 152 -15.30 -11.16 3.02
C ARG A 152 -14.08 -12.05 2.76
N PRO A 153 -13.92 -13.14 3.49
CA PRO A 153 -12.80 -14.07 3.28
C PRO A 153 -12.61 -14.42 1.80
N GLN A 154 -13.70 -14.65 1.07
CA GLN A 154 -13.69 -14.98 -0.35
C GLN A 154 -13.01 -13.89 -1.20
N ASN A 155 -13.30 -12.62 -0.95
CA ASN A 155 -12.70 -11.50 -1.69
C ASN A 155 -11.18 -11.41 -1.47
N ALA A 156 -10.71 -11.66 -0.24
CA ALA A 156 -9.29 -11.69 0.03
C ALA A 156 -8.57 -12.77 -0.80
N TYR A 157 -9.14 -13.97 -0.89
CA TYR A 157 -8.58 -15.05 -1.71
C TYR A 157 -8.56 -14.71 -3.19
N VAL A 158 -9.62 -14.07 -3.71
CA VAL A 158 -9.68 -13.64 -5.11
C VAL A 158 -8.57 -12.62 -5.41
N PHE A 159 -8.38 -11.61 -4.56
CA PHE A 159 -7.31 -10.62 -4.76
C PHE A 159 -5.90 -11.20 -4.67
N LEU A 160 -5.66 -12.14 -3.73
CA LEU A 160 -4.37 -12.84 -3.66
C LEU A 160 -4.11 -13.67 -4.93
N ARG A 161 -5.13 -14.35 -5.47
CA ARG A 161 -5.00 -15.07 -6.75
C ARG A 161 -4.83 -14.13 -7.95
N ALA A 162 -5.32 -12.91 -7.87
CA ALA A 162 -5.12 -11.87 -8.88
C ALA A 162 -3.70 -11.27 -8.87
N GLY A 163 -2.86 -11.69 -7.94
CA GLY A 163 -1.47 -11.25 -7.86
C GLY A 163 -1.16 -10.22 -6.77
N ALA A 164 -2.12 -9.95 -5.86
CA ALA A 164 -1.81 -9.17 -4.68
C ALA A 164 -0.93 -9.97 -3.71
N ASP A 165 0.12 -9.36 -3.18
CA ASP A 165 1.02 -9.97 -2.20
C ASP A 165 0.55 -9.75 -0.75
N LEU A 166 -0.26 -8.72 -0.52
CA LEU A 166 -0.73 -8.32 0.81
C LEU A 166 -2.14 -7.75 0.78
N ILE A 167 -2.94 -8.10 1.78
CA ILE A 167 -4.28 -7.55 1.99
C ILE A 167 -4.31 -6.66 3.24
N GLY A 168 -4.73 -5.41 3.07
CA GLY A 168 -5.01 -4.49 4.17
C GLY A 168 -6.47 -4.55 4.56
N THR A 169 -6.79 -5.12 5.72
CA THR A 169 -8.18 -5.35 6.17
C THR A 169 -8.29 -5.30 7.69
N ARG A 170 -9.48 -4.96 8.18
CA ARG A 170 -9.85 -5.12 9.59
C ARG A 170 -10.43 -6.50 9.90
N GLN A 171 -10.64 -7.34 8.88
CA GLN A 171 -11.24 -8.67 9.01
C GLN A 171 -10.20 -9.80 8.88
N ALA A 172 -8.94 -9.53 9.22
CA ALA A 172 -7.88 -10.53 9.14
C ALA A 172 -8.19 -11.82 9.94
N PRO A 173 -8.73 -11.76 11.18
CA PRO A 173 -9.11 -12.98 11.91
C PRO A 173 -10.11 -13.84 11.13
N GLN A 174 -11.18 -13.25 10.60
CA GLN A 174 -12.21 -13.98 9.85
C GLN A 174 -11.65 -14.60 8.55
N ILE A 175 -10.69 -13.93 7.90
CA ILE A 175 -10.02 -14.46 6.71
C ILE A 175 -9.19 -15.68 7.08
N ILE A 176 -8.43 -15.60 8.17
CA ILE A 176 -7.59 -16.72 8.66
C ILE A 176 -8.46 -17.89 9.10
N ASP A 177 -9.51 -17.65 9.89
CA ASP A 177 -10.42 -18.69 10.39
C ASP A 177 -11.16 -19.43 9.27
N SER A 178 -11.39 -18.75 8.12
CA SER A 178 -12.03 -19.36 6.96
C SER A 178 -11.12 -20.26 6.13
N PHE A 179 -9.82 -20.25 6.39
CA PHE A 179 -8.81 -20.91 5.55
C PHE A 179 -9.09 -22.40 5.34
N ASP A 180 -9.37 -23.15 6.40
CA ASP A 180 -9.66 -24.58 6.31
C ASP A 180 -10.94 -24.89 5.55
N THR A 181 -11.96 -24.05 5.70
CA THR A 181 -13.21 -24.18 4.95
C THR A 181 -12.98 -23.94 3.46
N MET A 182 -12.21 -22.91 3.11
CA MET A 182 -11.87 -22.59 1.73
C MET A 182 -11.08 -23.72 1.07
N ARG A 183 -10.14 -24.35 1.80
CA ARG A 183 -9.41 -25.54 1.32
C ARG A 183 -10.33 -26.71 1.03
N LYS A 184 -11.30 -27.00 1.91
CA LYS A 184 -12.27 -28.11 1.75
C LYS A 184 -13.11 -27.98 0.48
N ILE A 185 -13.41 -26.78 0.02
CA ILE A 185 -14.17 -26.52 -1.19
C ILE A 185 -13.29 -26.28 -2.43
N GLY A 186 -11.98 -26.55 -2.34
CA GLY A 186 -11.05 -26.45 -3.46
C GLY A 186 -10.55 -25.03 -3.76
N ILE A 187 -10.86 -24.04 -2.94
CA ILE A 187 -10.25 -22.71 -3.02
C ILE A 187 -8.97 -22.76 -2.19
N CYS A 188 -7.90 -23.21 -2.82
CA CYS A 188 -6.57 -23.28 -2.21
C CYS A 188 -5.67 -22.23 -2.85
N LEU A 189 -4.99 -21.42 -2.03
CA LEU A 189 -3.79 -20.74 -2.43
C LEU A 189 -2.69 -21.82 -2.46
N LEU A 190 -2.55 -22.49 -3.60
CA LEU A 190 -1.37 -23.31 -3.82
C LEU A 190 -0.19 -22.33 -3.87
N TYR A 191 0.65 -22.41 -2.86
CA TYR A 191 2.01 -21.89 -2.92
C TYR A 191 2.71 -22.69 -4.02
N THR A 192 2.58 -22.26 -5.24
CA THR A 192 3.55 -22.64 -6.28
C THR A 192 4.71 -21.68 -6.07
N SER A 193 5.65 -22.07 -5.23
CA SER A 193 6.99 -21.51 -5.30
C SER A 193 7.49 -21.61 -6.74
N PRO A 194 8.11 -20.55 -7.28
CA PRO A 194 8.76 -20.62 -8.58
C PRO A 194 9.86 -21.69 -8.58
#